data_1f09c68951b57f4c306ba10fbbe8cd6f
#
_entry.id   1f09c68951b57f4c306ba10fbbe8cd6f
#
_cell.length_a   1.000
_cell.length_b   1.000
_cell.length_c   1.000
_cell.angle_alpha   90.00
_cell.angle_beta   90.00
_cell.angle_gamma   90.00
#
_symmetry.space_group_name_H-M   'P 1'
#
loop_
_entity.id
_entity.type
_entity.pdbx_description
1 polymer ?
#
loop_
_entity_poly.entity_id
_entity_poly.type
_entity_poly.pdbx_seq_one_letter_code
_entity_poly.pdbx_strand_id
1 'polypeptide(L)'
;GEPLGQNITPLCEALKEAGYRVHVEPNGTVDPDPELYNLIEHWTVSPKRREVADGLTYITELKYVVGKTFREDTVDEDRADVIFLQPESSTPEYTQKALEILSRHPTWRLSCRIHKILQLP
;
A
#
# COMPACT_ATOMS: atom_id res chain seq x y z
N GLY A 1 -4.30 4.39 12.74
CA GLY A 1 -5.34 3.39 12.54
C GLY A 1 -5.78 3.28 11.09
N GLU A 2 -6.75 2.41 10.83
CA GLU A 2 -7.28 2.22 9.48
C GLU A 2 -8.13 3.44 9.08
N PRO A 3 -7.75 4.21 8.01
CA PRO A 3 -8.49 5.41 7.64
C PRO A 3 -9.92 5.11 7.17
N LEU A 4 -10.16 3.96 6.54
CA LEU A 4 -11.50 3.59 6.06
C LEU A 4 -12.40 3.01 7.17
N GLY A 5 -11.88 2.85 8.40
CA GLY A 5 -12.67 2.50 9.56
C GLY A 5 -13.51 3.65 10.11
N GLN A 6 -13.36 4.84 9.56
CA GLN A 6 -14.12 6.04 9.94
C GLN A 6 -14.60 6.75 8.68
N ASN A 7 -15.58 7.66 8.87
CA ASN A 7 -16.07 8.49 7.77
C ASN A 7 -15.15 9.70 7.59
N ILE A 8 -14.19 9.60 6.69
CA ILE A 8 -13.24 10.68 6.38
C ILE A 8 -13.67 11.53 5.17
N THR A 9 -14.81 11.22 4.55
CA THR A 9 -15.26 11.94 3.35
C THR A 9 -15.37 13.44 3.58
N PRO A 10 -15.99 13.94 4.68
CA PRO A 10 -16.06 15.39 4.91
C PRO A 10 -14.70 16.04 5.05
N LEU A 11 -13.75 15.40 5.72
CA LEU A 11 -12.39 15.90 5.85
C LEU A 11 -11.70 16.00 4.47
N CYS A 12 -11.82 14.96 3.66
CA CYS A 12 -11.23 14.95 2.32
C CYS A 12 -11.83 16.01 1.41
N GLU A 13 -13.15 16.21 1.47
CA GLU A 13 -13.82 17.29 0.74
C GLU A 13 -13.28 18.66 1.14
N ALA A 14 -13.15 18.93 2.44
CA ALA A 14 -12.63 20.18 2.95
C ALA A 14 -11.18 20.43 2.51
N LEU A 15 -10.34 19.40 2.56
CA LEU A 15 -8.95 19.49 2.13
C LEU A 15 -8.84 19.78 0.63
N LYS A 16 -9.65 19.16 -0.19
CA LYS A 16 -9.65 19.40 -1.63
C LYS A 16 -10.16 20.80 -1.97
N GLU A 17 -11.20 21.28 -1.29
CA GLU A 17 -11.67 22.67 -1.46
C GLU A 17 -10.60 23.69 -1.07
N ALA A 18 -9.75 23.36 -0.11
CA ALA A 18 -8.62 24.19 0.29
C ALA A 18 -7.41 24.09 -0.66
N GLY A 19 -7.51 23.28 -1.72
CA GLY A 19 -6.45 23.14 -2.75
C GLY A 19 -5.42 22.06 -2.45
N TYR A 20 -5.64 21.21 -1.45
CA TYR A 20 -4.72 20.11 -1.13
C TYR A 20 -5.02 18.87 -1.97
N ARG A 21 -3.97 18.12 -2.27
CA ARG A 21 -4.09 16.75 -2.76
C ARG A 21 -4.19 15.82 -1.57
N VAL A 22 -5.03 14.79 -1.68
CA VAL A 22 -5.23 13.84 -0.59
C VAL A 22 -4.68 12.48 -0.97
N HIS A 23 -3.86 11.93 -0.09
CA HIS A 23 -3.27 10.61 -0.20
C HIS A 23 -3.76 9.77 0.98
N VAL A 24 -4.29 8.59 0.71
CA VAL A 24 -4.81 7.67 1.72
C VAL A 24 -4.08 6.34 1.66
N GLU A 25 -3.72 5.82 2.83
CA GLU A 25 -2.99 4.56 2.95
C GLU A 25 -3.78 3.53 3.78
N PRO A 26 -4.80 2.88 3.18
CA PRO A 26 -5.58 1.86 3.88
C PRO A 26 -4.88 0.50 3.85
N ASN A 27 -5.37 -0.42 4.70
CA ASN A 27 -4.89 -1.80 4.74
C ASN A 27 -5.55 -2.73 3.72
N GLY A 28 -6.50 -2.23 2.93
CA GLY A 28 -7.16 -2.99 1.88
C GLY A 28 -8.28 -3.91 2.32
N THR A 29 -8.67 -3.89 3.59
CA THR A 29 -9.71 -4.80 4.12
C THR A 29 -11.13 -4.23 4.07
N VAL A 30 -11.27 -2.93 3.85
CA VAL A 30 -12.56 -2.22 3.88
C VAL A 30 -12.81 -1.56 2.52
N ASP A 31 -14.01 -1.72 1.99
CA ASP A 31 -14.42 -1.01 0.79
C ASP A 31 -14.58 0.48 1.08
N PRO A 32 -14.00 1.37 0.27
CA PRO A 32 -14.26 2.79 0.41
C PRO A 32 -15.67 3.13 -0.04
N ASP A 33 -16.23 4.19 0.54
CA ASP A 33 -17.42 4.81 -0.01
C ASP A 33 -17.09 5.29 -1.44
N PRO A 34 -17.97 5.03 -2.44
CA PRO A 34 -17.71 5.46 -3.82
C PRO A 34 -17.44 6.95 -3.98
N GLU A 35 -18.09 7.79 -3.19
CA GLU A 35 -17.83 9.23 -3.18
C GLU A 35 -16.41 9.53 -2.71
N LEU A 36 -15.98 8.90 -1.63
CA LEU A 36 -14.61 9.04 -1.12
C LEU A 36 -13.60 8.53 -2.15
N TYR A 37 -13.86 7.38 -2.76
CA TYR A 37 -12.96 6.79 -3.74
C TYR A 37 -12.67 7.77 -4.88
N ASN A 38 -13.70 8.48 -5.36
CA ASN A 38 -13.56 9.44 -6.45
C ASN A 38 -12.87 10.75 -6.03
N LEU A 39 -12.89 11.09 -4.73
CA LEU A 39 -12.21 12.28 -4.21
C LEU A 39 -10.70 12.11 -4.08
N ILE A 40 -10.25 10.88 -3.87
CA ILE A 40 -8.84 10.59 -3.58
C ILE A 40 -8.08 10.34 -4.87
N GLU A 41 -6.99 11.06 -5.06
CA GLU A 41 -6.14 10.98 -6.25
C GLU A 41 -5.04 9.93 -6.13
N HIS A 42 -4.63 9.63 -4.90
CA HIS A 42 -3.51 8.72 -4.65
C HIS A 42 -3.87 7.73 -3.53
N TRP A 43 -3.89 6.46 -3.89
CA TRP A 43 -4.15 5.36 -2.98
C TRP A 43 -2.91 4.50 -2.86
N THR A 44 -2.37 4.37 -1.64
CA THR A 44 -1.35 3.37 -1.32
C THR A 44 -1.99 2.32 -0.43
N VAL A 45 -2.14 1.11 -0.91
CA VAL A 45 -2.73 0.03 -0.14
C VAL A 45 -1.64 -0.90 0.35
N SER A 46 -1.62 -1.16 1.67
CA SER A 46 -0.75 -2.15 2.30
C SER A 46 -1.61 -3.32 2.78
N PRO A 47 -1.80 -4.35 1.95
CA PRO A 47 -2.72 -5.43 2.28
C PRO A 47 -2.31 -6.18 3.55
N LYS A 48 -3.30 -6.38 4.45
CA LYS A 48 -3.15 -7.21 5.66
C LYS A 48 -3.63 -8.63 5.44
N ARG A 49 -4.43 -8.82 4.41
CA ARG A 49 -4.97 -10.11 4.00
C ARG A 49 -4.59 -10.39 2.57
N ARG A 50 -4.79 -11.63 2.15
CA ARG A 50 -4.48 -12.07 0.79
C ARG A 50 -5.26 -11.29 -0.26
N GLU A 51 -6.52 -10.97 0.03
CA GLU A 51 -7.40 -10.27 -0.89
C GLU A 51 -7.58 -8.82 -0.51
N VAL A 52 -7.61 -7.95 -1.51
CA VAL A 52 -7.91 -6.53 -1.37
C VAL A 52 -9.40 -6.33 -1.63
N ALA A 53 -10.05 -5.47 -0.85
CA ALA A 53 -11.47 -5.17 -0.97
C ALA A 53 -11.85 -4.78 -2.42
N ASP A 54 -12.98 -5.27 -2.89
CA ASP A 54 -13.42 -5.11 -4.29
C ASP A 54 -13.65 -3.65 -4.69
N GLY A 55 -14.06 -2.81 -3.76
CA GLY A 55 -14.28 -1.38 -4.01
C GLY A 55 -13.00 -0.60 -4.29
N LEU A 56 -11.84 -1.17 -3.99
CA LEU A 56 -10.53 -0.62 -4.36
C LEU A 56 -10.12 -1.15 -5.74
N THR A 57 -10.91 -0.82 -6.76
CA THR A 57 -10.77 -1.36 -8.12
C THR A 57 -9.49 -0.92 -8.81
N TYR A 58 -9.02 0.29 -8.50
CA TYR A 58 -7.80 0.83 -9.06
C TYR A 58 -7.00 1.52 -7.95
N ILE A 59 -5.75 1.17 -7.83
CA ILE A 59 -4.86 1.59 -6.76
C ILE A 59 -3.61 2.21 -7.37
N THR A 60 -3.13 3.32 -6.82
CA THR A 60 -1.89 3.93 -7.29
C THR A 60 -0.69 3.05 -6.95
N GLU A 61 -0.61 2.62 -5.69
CA GLU A 61 0.48 1.79 -5.22
C GLU A 61 -0.04 0.65 -4.34
N LEU A 62 0.39 -0.57 -4.62
CA LEU A 62 0.24 -1.73 -3.73
C LEU A 62 1.59 -2.00 -3.07
N LYS A 63 1.63 -1.97 -1.75
CA LYS A 63 2.84 -2.22 -0.99
C LYS A 63 2.66 -3.45 -0.11
N TYR A 64 3.40 -4.50 -0.43
CA TYR A 64 3.37 -5.76 0.29
C TYR A 64 4.53 -5.86 1.25
N VAL A 65 4.26 -6.25 2.49
CA VAL A 65 5.30 -6.55 3.47
C VAL A 65 5.81 -7.97 3.24
N VAL A 66 7.09 -8.10 2.98
CA VAL A 66 7.74 -9.40 2.75
C VAL A 66 8.28 -9.94 4.06
N GLY A 67 7.57 -10.88 4.62
CA GLY A 67 7.96 -11.60 5.83
C GLY A 67 7.96 -13.11 5.58
N LYS A 68 7.89 -13.88 6.65
CA LYS A 68 7.95 -15.33 6.61
C LYS A 68 6.85 -15.95 5.74
N THR A 69 5.64 -15.42 5.81
CA THR A 69 4.46 -16.01 5.15
C THR A 69 4.13 -15.38 3.79
N PHE A 70 4.88 -14.36 3.39
CA PHE A 70 4.61 -13.70 2.10
C PHE A 70 4.84 -14.66 0.93
N ARG A 71 3.91 -14.64 -0.02
CA ARG A 71 3.99 -15.44 -1.25
C ARG A 71 3.83 -14.54 -2.45
N GLU A 72 4.75 -14.67 -3.38
CA GLU A 72 4.84 -13.90 -4.63
C GLU A 72 3.56 -14.04 -5.48
N ASP A 73 2.95 -15.22 -5.49
CA ASP A 73 1.74 -15.51 -6.26
C ASP A 73 0.47 -14.83 -5.74
N THR A 74 0.54 -14.20 -4.57
CA THR A 74 -0.60 -13.46 -4.00
C THR A 74 -0.70 -12.02 -4.48
N VAL A 75 0.31 -11.53 -5.20
CA VAL A 75 0.35 -10.14 -5.66
C VAL A 75 -0.63 -9.93 -6.81
N ASP A 76 -1.53 -8.95 -6.64
CA ASP A 76 -2.52 -8.56 -7.64
C ASP A 76 -1.95 -7.41 -8.49
N GLU A 77 -1.11 -7.77 -9.43
CA GLU A 77 -0.33 -6.85 -10.23
C GLU A 77 -1.19 -5.92 -11.10
N ASP A 78 -2.35 -6.41 -11.55
CA ASP A 78 -3.22 -5.67 -12.47
C ASP A 78 -4.05 -4.57 -11.79
N ARG A 79 -4.08 -4.55 -10.45
CA ARG A 79 -4.89 -3.60 -9.68
C ARG A 79 -4.18 -2.30 -9.35
N ALA A 80 -2.89 -2.17 -9.64
CA ALA A 80 -2.13 -1.00 -9.27
C ALA A 80 -1.16 -0.57 -10.36
N ASP A 81 -0.84 0.72 -10.37
CA ASP A 81 0.19 1.26 -11.25
C ASP A 81 1.58 0.75 -10.86
N VAL A 82 1.83 0.68 -9.56
CA VAL A 82 3.15 0.35 -9.02
C VAL A 82 3.00 -0.67 -7.89
N ILE A 83 3.85 -1.70 -7.93
CA ILE A 83 3.96 -2.69 -6.86
C ILE A 83 5.24 -2.43 -6.09
N PHE A 84 5.13 -2.34 -4.76
CA PHE A 84 6.27 -2.25 -3.86
C PHE A 84 6.36 -3.50 -2.99
N LEU A 85 7.57 -3.99 -2.79
CA LEU A 85 7.87 -4.98 -1.76
C LEU A 85 8.69 -4.32 -0.65
N GLN A 86 8.25 -4.48 0.59
CA GLN A 86 8.92 -3.93 1.76
C GLN A 86 9.34 -5.05 2.70
N PRO A 87 10.64 -5.27 2.90
CA PRO A 87 11.10 -6.28 3.84
C PRO A 87 10.61 -5.98 5.26
N GLU A 88 10.04 -6.99 5.91
CA GLU A 88 9.59 -6.87 7.29
C GLU A 88 10.78 -6.60 8.21
N SER A 89 10.65 -5.58 9.06
CA SER A 89 11.64 -5.22 10.08
C SER A 89 13.08 -5.00 9.56
N SER A 90 13.24 -4.86 8.24
CA SER A 90 14.56 -4.66 7.59
C SER A 90 15.58 -5.76 7.94
N THR A 91 15.11 -6.97 8.26
CA THR A 91 16.02 -8.10 8.52
C THR A 91 16.68 -8.57 7.24
N PRO A 92 17.97 -8.99 7.30
CA PRO A 92 18.69 -9.45 6.10
C PRO A 92 17.99 -10.60 5.36
N GLU A 93 17.37 -11.53 6.07
CA GLU A 93 16.64 -12.65 5.49
C GLU A 93 15.51 -12.20 4.59
N TYR A 94 14.67 -11.27 5.07
CA TYR A 94 13.53 -10.78 4.32
C TYR A 94 13.93 -9.80 3.22
N THR A 95 15.01 -9.06 3.43
CA THR A 95 15.62 -8.24 2.38
C THR A 95 16.10 -9.11 1.23
N GLN A 96 16.79 -10.20 1.52
CA GLN A 96 17.25 -11.15 0.49
C GLN A 96 16.07 -11.78 -0.24
N LYS A 97 15.03 -12.19 0.49
CA LYS A 97 13.81 -12.74 -0.09
C LYS A 97 13.14 -11.74 -1.04
N ALA A 98 13.01 -10.49 -0.63
CA ALA A 98 12.44 -9.44 -1.47
C ALA A 98 13.27 -9.20 -2.74
N LEU A 99 14.58 -9.13 -2.62
CA LEU A 99 15.47 -8.93 -3.77
C LEU A 99 15.39 -10.09 -4.78
N GLU A 100 15.30 -11.32 -4.29
CA GLU A 100 15.13 -12.48 -5.17
C GLU A 100 13.82 -12.42 -5.94
N ILE A 101 12.73 -12.03 -5.29
CA ILE A 101 11.42 -11.86 -5.93
C ILE A 101 11.49 -10.71 -6.96
N LEU A 102 12.10 -9.59 -6.60
CA LEU A 102 12.24 -8.44 -7.49
C LEU A 102 13.06 -8.76 -8.73
N SER A 103 14.00 -9.69 -8.65
CA SER A 103 14.79 -10.12 -9.82
C SER A 103 13.92 -10.77 -10.89
N ARG A 104 12.77 -11.33 -10.51
CA ARG A 104 11.80 -11.95 -11.42
C ARG A 104 10.73 -10.99 -11.93
N HIS A 105 10.62 -9.81 -11.31
CA HIS A 105 9.58 -8.80 -11.61
C HIS A 105 10.23 -7.42 -11.77
N PRO A 106 10.81 -7.13 -12.95
CA PRO A 106 11.62 -5.91 -13.13
C PRO A 106 10.85 -4.60 -12.97
N THR A 107 9.51 -4.62 -13.05
CA THR A 107 8.67 -3.43 -12.86
C THR A 107 8.29 -3.17 -11.40
N TRP A 108 8.47 -4.15 -10.53
CA TRP A 108 8.21 -3.99 -9.10
C TRP A 108 9.37 -3.25 -8.44
N ARG A 109 9.10 -2.61 -7.32
CA ARG A 109 10.06 -1.74 -6.64
C ARG A 109 10.27 -2.16 -5.18
N LEU A 110 11.45 -1.84 -4.66
CA LEU A 110 11.77 -2.04 -3.26
C LEU A 110 11.34 -0.81 -2.45
N SER A 111 10.64 -1.04 -1.33
CA SER A 111 10.34 -0.01 -0.35
C SER A 111 11.14 -0.28 0.93
N CYS A 112 11.79 0.74 1.46
CA CYS A 112 12.60 0.64 2.67
C CYS A 112 12.13 1.63 3.72
N ARG A 113 12.18 1.21 4.99
CA ARG A 113 11.96 2.11 6.13
C ARG A 113 13.30 2.67 6.57
N ILE A 114 13.65 3.85 6.07
CA ILE A 114 14.97 4.47 6.30
C ILE A 114 15.26 4.64 7.79
N HIS A 115 14.26 5.05 8.59
CA HIS A 115 14.45 5.23 10.03
C HIS A 115 14.87 3.94 10.75
N LYS A 116 14.41 2.78 10.30
CA LYS A 116 14.82 1.48 10.85
C LYS A 116 16.23 1.09 10.42
N ILE A 117 16.56 1.37 9.15
CA ILE A 117 17.90 1.11 8.62
C ILE A 117 18.95 1.94 9.35
N LEU A 118 18.64 3.22 9.61
CA LEU A 118 19.50 4.15 10.32
C LEU A 118 19.37 4.05 11.84
N GLN A 119 18.54 3.16 12.36
CA GLN A 119 18.25 2.98 13.78
C GLN A 119 17.75 4.27 14.47
N LEU A 120 16.96 5.07 13.74
CA LEU A 120 16.32 6.27 14.26
C LEU A 120 14.98 5.92 14.92
N PRO A 121 14.56 6.69 15.95
CA PRO A 121 13.28 6.47 16.62
C PRO A 121 12.06 6.72 15.70
#